data_d8a2c562fbd504e84a11028bb4532a4b
#
_entry.id   d8a2c562fbd504e84a11028bb4532a4b
#
_cell.length_a   1.000
_cell.length_b   1.000
_cell.length_c   1.000
_cell.angle_alpha   90.00
_cell.angle_beta   90.00
_cell.angle_gamma   90.00
#
_symmetry.space_group_name_H-M   'P 1'
#
loop_
_entity.id
_entity.type
_entity.pdbx_description
1 polymer ?
#
loop_
_entity_poly.entity_id
_entity_poly.type
_entity_poly.pdbx_seq_one_letter_code
_entity_poly.pdbx_strand_id
1 'polypeptide(L)'
;MGLSSSSPWLKYYGNTPASIDYPHATMYQLVEQAAKRKPDHVAYTFMGKKTTYTQFMRRIEAAAKGLYKMGIRKGDRVTICMANTPQALDCFYGLNRIGAIPNMIHPL
;
A
#
# COMPACT_ATOMS: atom_id res chain seq x y z
N MET A 1 -17.37 0.51 5.77
CA MET A 1 -18.51 1.41 5.83
C MET A 1 -19.33 1.22 4.55
N GLY A 2 -20.58 0.81 4.67
CA GLY A 2 -21.45 0.60 3.53
C GLY A 2 -22.24 1.84 3.16
N LEU A 3 -22.78 1.85 1.93
CA LEU A 3 -23.69 2.89 1.49
C LEU A 3 -25.10 2.61 1.99
N SER A 4 -25.82 3.65 2.37
CA SER A 4 -27.23 3.53 2.72
C SER A 4 -28.05 3.19 1.47
N SER A 5 -29.06 2.31 1.58
CA SER A 5 -29.96 2.00 0.48
C SER A 5 -30.80 3.21 0.01
N SER A 6 -30.87 4.25 0.84
CA SER A 6 -31.58 5.51 0.52
C SER A 6 -30.67 6.56 -0.10
N SER A 7 -29.39 6.27 -0.31
CA SER A 7 -28.44 7.23 -0.90
C SER A 7 -28.86 7.60 -2.33
N PRO A 8 -28.90 8.91 -2.67
CA PRO A 8 -29.46 9.34 -3.95
C PRO A 8 -28.67 8.91 -5.19
N TRP A 9 -27.38 8.57 -5.02
CA TRP A 9 -26.53 8.16 -6.14
C TRP A 9 -26.73 6.70 -6.55
N LEU A 10 -27.34 5.86 -5.70
CA LEU A 10 -27.49 4.43 -5.97
C LEU A 10 -28.30 4.14 -7.22
N LYS A 11 -29.26 5.01 -7.57
CA LYS A 11 -30.09 4.85 -8.77
C LYS A 11 -29.28 4.88 -10.08
N TYR A 12 -28.05 5.41 -10.04
CA TYR A 12 -27.17 5.51 -11.21
C TYR A 12 -26.19 4.33 -11.33
N TYR A 13 -26.20 3.40 -10.38
CA TYR A 13 -25.21 2.31 -10.35
C TYR A 13 -25.43 1.23 -11.43
N GLY A 14 -26.69 1.05 -11.88
CA GLY A 14 -26.99 -0.02 -12.84
C GLY A 14 -26.62 -1.38 -12.27
N ASN A 15 -25.72 -2.10 -12.97
CA ASN A 15 -25.23 -3.40 -12.52
C ASN A 15 -24.05 -3.31 -11.56
N THR A 16 -23.59 -2.11 -11.24
CA THR A 16 -22.48 -1.93 -10.29
C THR A 16 -22.98 -2.17 -8.87
N PRO A 17 -22.31 -3.03 -8.08
CA PRO A 17 -22.71 -3.27 -6.69
C PRO A 17 -22.72 -1.98 -5.88
N ALA A 18 -23.71 -1.83 -4.99
CA ALA A 18 -23.81 -0.67 -4.09
C ALA A 18 -22.69 -0.69 -3.04
N SER A 19 -22.24 -1.87 -2.67
CA SER A 19 -21.10 -2.05 -1.76
C SER A 19 -20.36 -3.33 -2.13
N ILE A 20 -19.12 -3.44 -1.66
CA ILE A 20 -18.29 -4.62 -1.85
C ILE A 20 -17.78 -5.09 -0.49
N ASP A 21 -17.43 -6.36 -0.40
CA ASP A 21 -16.81 -6.90 0.81
C ASP A 21 -15.36 -6.43 0.88
N TYR A 22 -15.02 -5.72 1.96
CA TYR A 22 -13.68 -5.23 2.17
C TYR A 22 -12.88 -6.24 3.01
N PRO A 23 -11.65 -6.58 2.60
CA PRO A 23 -10.83 -7.49 3.40
C PRO A 23 -10.40 -6.83 4.71
N HIS A 24 -10.37 -7.61 5.79
CA HIS A 24 -9.86 -7.18 7.08
C HIS A 24 -8.34 -7.38 7.12
N ALA A 25 -7.61 -6.52 6.43
CA ALA A 25 -6.16 -6.63 6.31
C ALA A 25 -5.53 -5.25 6.16
N THR A 26 -4.27 -5.12 6.57
CA THR A 26 -3.50 -3.91 6.29
C THR A 26 -3.14 -3.84 4.81
N MET A 27 -2.75 -2.67 4.34
CA MET A 27 -2.32 -2.52 2.95
C MET A 27 -1.09 -3.38 2.65
N TYR A 28 -0.15 -3.48 3.61
CA TYR A 28 0.99 -4.38 3.49
C TYR A 28 0.56 -5.83 3.31
N GLN A 29 -0.40 -6.29 4.13
CA GLN A 29 -0.89 -7.66 4.04
C GLN A 29 -1.53 -7.96 2.69
N LEU A 30 -2.20 -7.00 2.08
CA LEU A 30 -2.77 -7.16 0.74
C LEU A 30 -1.69 -7.37 -0.31
N VAL A 31 -0.61 -6.61 -0.24
CA VAL A 31 0.54 -6.78 -1.15
C VAL A 31 1.21 -8.13 -0.91
N GLU A 32 1.37 -8.53 0.35
CA GLU A 32 1.95 -9.82 0.72
C GLU A 32 1.13 -10.97 0.15
N GLN A 33 -0.19 -10.90 0.24
CA GLN A 33 -1.08 -11.91 -0.34
C GLN A 33 -0.94 -11.98 -1.85
N ALA A 34 -0.87 -10.85 -2.52
CA ALA A 34 -0.66 -10.80 -3.97
C ALA A 34 0.67 -11.42 -4.36
N ALA A 35 1.73 -11.14 -3.58
CA ALA A 35 3.06 -11.70 -3.83
C ALA A 35 3.09 -13.22 -3.66
N LYS A 36 2.34 -13.76 -2.70
CA LYS A 36 2.23 -15.20 -2.50
C LYS A 36 1.51 -15.90 -3.66
N ARG A 37 0.49 -15.24 -4.22
CA ARG A 37 -0.27 -15.81 -5.34
C ARG A 37 0.48 -15.74 -6.66
N LYS A 38 1.16 -14.64 -6.92
CA LYS A 38 1.79 -14.37 -8.22
C LYS A 38 3.18 -13.72 -8.02
N PRO A 39 4.16 -14.48 -7.46
CA PRO A 39 5.46 -13.87 -7.10
C PRO A 39 6.25 -13.35 -8.28
N ASP A 40 6.09 -13.95 -9.46
CA ASP A 40 6.84 -13.56 -10.66
C ASP A 40 6.13 -12.52 -11.51
N HIS A 41 4.91 -12.13 -11.14
CA HIS A 41 4.20 -11.06 -11.84
C HIS A 41 4.80 -9.70 -11.53
N VAL A 42 4.67 -8.78 -12.48
CA VAL A 42 5.14 -7.40 -12.31
C VAL A 42 4.22 -6.68 -11.34
N ALA A 43 4.79 -6.18 -10.24
CA ALA A 43 4.05 -5.38 -9.26
C ALA A 43 3.88 -3.95 -9.76
N TYR A 44 4.93 -3.38 -10.34
CA TYR A 44 4.89 -2.05 -10.93
C TYR A 44 6.01 -1.87 -11.97
N THR A 45 5.84 -0.87 -12.81
CA THR A 45 6.84 -0.43 -13.79
C THR A 45 7.15 1.03 -13.53
N PHE A 46 8.44 1.37 -13.48
CA PHE A 46 8.88 2.75 -13.30
C PHE A 46 10.01 3.04 -14.29
N MET A 47 9.81 4.06 -15.13
CA MET A 47 10.78 4.47 -16.16
C MET A 47 11.26 3.29 -17.02
N GLY A 48 10.33 2.43 -17.41
CA GLY A 48 10.63 1.26 -18.25
C GLY A 48 11.17 0.06 -17.50
N LYS A 49 11.52 0.18 -16.23
CA LYS A 49 12.01 -0.94 -15.44
C LYS A 49 10.86 -1.61 -14.70
N LYS A 50 10.74 -2.92 -14.91
CA LYS A 50 9.71 -3.74 -14.26
C LYS A 50 10.25 -4.31 -12.95
N THR A 51 9.41 -4.30 -11.91
CA THR A 51 9.72 -4.90 -10.62
C THR A 51 8.67 -5.96 -10.31
N THR A 52 9.12 -7.19 -10.06
CA THR A 52 8.23 -8.29 -9.71
C THR A 52 7.78 -8.17 -8.25
N TYR A 53 6.72 -8.91 -7.88
CA TYR A 53 6.28 -8.93 -6.49
C TYR A 53 7.35 -9.47 -5.54
N THR A 54 8.13 -10.48 -5.96
CA THR A 54 9.24 -11.00 -5.16
C THR A 54 10.27 -9.91 -4.86
N GLN A 55 10.66 -9.17 -5.89
CA GLN A 55 11.62 -8.07 -5.74
C GLN A 55 11.04 -6.96 -4.87
N PHE A 56 9.78 -6.63 -5.07
CA PHE A 56 9.09 -5.59 -4.29
C PHE A 56 9.04 -5.95 -2.82
N MET A 57 8.70 -7.20 -2.49
CA MET A 57 8.67 -7.67 -1.10
C MET A 57 10.04 -7.57 -0.43
N ARG A 58 11.12 -7.90 -1.16
CA ARG A 58 12.49 -7.73 -0.64
C ARG A 58 12.81 -6.27 -0.33
N ARG A 59 12.39 -5.37 -1.21
CA ARG A 59 12.60 -3.94 -1.01
C ARG A 59 11.83 -3.42 0.20
N ILE A 60 10.58 -3.85 0.36
CA ILE A 60 9.75 -3.49 1.52
C ILE A 60 10.40 -3.99 2.81
N GLU A 61 10.88 -5.23 2.83
CA GLU A 61 11.56 -5.79 4.01
C GLU A 61 12.83 -5.01 4.37
N ALA A 62 13.63 -4.66 3.37
CA ALA A 62 14.84 -3.87 3.59
C ALA A 62 14.50 -2.49 4.14
N ALA A 63 13.48 -1.84 3.60
CA ALA A 63 13.03 -0.54 4.10
C ALA A 63 12.51 -0.64 5.53
N ALA A 64 11.71 -1.67 5.83
CA ALA A 64 11.19 -1.89 7.18
C ALA A 64 12.31 -2.09 8.19
N LYS A 65 13.32 -2.88 7.86
CA LYS A 65 14.48 -3.10 8.73
C LYS A 65 15.26 -1.82 8.96
N GLY A 66 15.48 -1.03 7.91
CA GLY A 66 16.18 0.25 8.02
C GLY A 66 15.45 1.23 8.91
N LEU A 67 14.14 1.36 8.72
CA LEU A 67 13.30 2.24 9.54
C LEU A 67 13.26 1.79 11.00
N TYR A 68 13.19 0.49 11.23
CA TYR A 68 13.21 -0.05 12.59
C TYR A 68 14.55 0.25 13.29
N LYS A 69 15.67 0.12 12.57
CA LYS A 69 17.00 0.48 13.10
C LYS A 69 17.11 1.96 13.44
N MET A 70 16.37 2.83 12.73
CA MET A 70 16.33 4.25 13.04
C MET A 70 15.52 4.57 14.30
N GLY A 71 14.87 3.59 14.90
CA GLY A 71 14.09 3.77 16.12
C GLY A 71 12.58 3.91 15.91
N ILE A 72 12.10 3.75 14.69
CA ILE A 72 10.67 3.86 14.39
C ILE A 72 9.94 2.61 14.87
N ARG A 73 8.82 2.81 15.57
CA ARG A 73 8.04 1.74 16.18
C ARG A 73 6.55 1.90 15.85
N LYS A 74 5.77 0.88 16.19
CA LYS A 74 4.32 0.88 16.00
C LYS A 74 3.70 2.15 16.60
N GLY A 75 2.84 2.78 15.81
CA GLY A 75 2.14 4.00 16.23
C GLY A 75 2.89 5.30 15.94
N ASP A 76 4.18 5.22 15.61
CA ASP A 76 4.95 6.40 15.24
C ASP A 76 4.44 6.98 13.93
N ARG A 77 4.42 8.30 13.84
CA ARG A 77 4.05 9.01 12.60
C ARG A 77 5.32 9.43 11.88
N VAL A 78 5.45 9.03 10.63
CA VAL A 78 6.64 9.33 9.81
C VAL A 78 6.20 10.04 8.54
N THR A 79 6.72 11.24 8.34
CA THR A 79 6.44 12.00 7.13
C THR A 79 7.37 11.55 6.01
N ILE A 80 6.80 11.22 4.86
CA ILE A 80 7.53 10.89 3.64
C ILE A 80 7.27 12.00 2.64
N CYS A 81 8.29 12.79 2.35
CA CYS A 81 8.22 13.88 1.37
C CYS A 81 9.04 13.46 0.15
N MET A 82 8.41 12.74 -0.75
CA MET A 82 9.05 12.21 -1.96
C MET A 82 8.11 12.34 -3.15
N ALA A 83 8.68 12.45 -4.36
CA ALA A 83 7.93 12.31 -5.58
C ALA A 83 7.42 10.87 -5.73
N ASN A 84 6.59 10.62 -6.72
CA ASN A 84 6.03 9.29 -6.99
C ASN A 84 7.12 8.37 -7.55
N THR A 85 7.85 7.73 -6.67
CA THR A 85 8.99 6.86 -6.99
C THR A 85 8.85 5.50 -6.31
N PRO A 86 9.60 4.48 -6.78
CA PRO A 86 9.61 3.19 -6.08
C PRO A 86 10.06 3.31 -4.62
N GLN A 87 10.99 4.21 -4.31
CA GLN A 87 11.45 4.44 -2.95
C GLN A 87 10.32 4.91 -2.03
N ALA A 88 9.42 5.74 -2.54
CA ALA A 88 8.25 6.17 -1.77
C ALA A 88 7.34 4.99 -1.44
N LEU A 89 7.14 4.07 -2.38
CA LEU A 89 6.38 2.83 -2.14
C LEU A 89 7.07 1.95 -1.11
N ASP A 90 8.39 1.78 -1.21
CA ASP A 90 9.16 0.97 -0.26
C ASP A 90 9.00 1.51 1.17
N CYS A 91 9.11 2.82 1.34
CA CYS A 91 8.94 3.47 2.64
C CYS A 91 7.51 3.34 3.15
N PHE A 92 6.52 3.57 2.28
CA PHE A 92 5.10 3.48 2.67
C PHE A 92 4.77 2.09 3.20
N TYR A 93 5.06 1.05 2.44
CA TYR A 93 4.76 -0.31 2.84
C TYR A 93 5.68 -0.80 3.96
N GLY A 94 6.93 -0.33 4.00
CA GLY A 94 7.84 -0.63 5.10
C GLY A 94 7.32 -0.10 6.43
N LEU A 95 6.84 1.15 6.45
CA LEU A 95 6.20 1.73 7.63
C LEU A 95 4.93 0.98 8.01
N ASN A 96 4.09 0.64 7.03
CA ASN A 96 2.87 -0.11 7.27
C ASN A 96 3.17 -1.47 7.90
N ARG A 97 4.24 -2.14 7.43
CA ARG A 97 4.65 -3.44 7.95
C ARG A 97 5.00 -3.41 9.44
N ILE A 98 5.68 -2.37 9.89
CA ILE A 98 6.06 -2.25 11.30
C ILE A 98 5.00 -1.56 12.16
N GLY A 99 3.87 -1.22 11.57
CA GLY A 99 2.74 -0.61 12.28
C GLY A 99 2.86 0.89 12.52
N ALA A 100 3.82 1.55 11.88
CA ALA A 100 3.94 2.99 11.91
C ALA A 100 2.95 3.64 10.93
N ILE A 101 2.74 4.93 11.08
CA ILE A 101 1.75 5.68 10.30
C ILE A 101 2.50 6.56 9.29
N PRO A 102 2.44 6.24 7.98
CA PRO A 102 3.04 7.10 6.99
C PRO A 102 2.19 8.34 6.73
N ASN A 103 2.83 9.49 6.72
CA ASN A 103 2.23 10.76 6.35
C ASN A 103 2.85 11.19 5.02
N MET A 104 2.11 10.95 3.93
CA MET A 104 2.63 11.16 2.58
C MET A 104 2.44 12.60 2.15
N ILE A 105 3.53 13.27 1.76
CA ILE A 105 3.52 14.65 1.28
C ILE A 105 4.23 14.70 -0.07
N HIS A 106 3.60 15.30 -1.06
CA HIS A 106 4.25 15.55 -2.35
C HIS A 106 5.11 16.79 -2.25
N PRO A 107 6.36 16.77 -2.76
CA PRO A 107 7.28 17.90 -2.61
C PRO A 107 6.96 19.11 -3.49
N LEU A 108 6.06 18.98 -4.46
CA LEU A 108 5.71 20.05 -5.39
C LEU A 108 4.33 20.63 -5.15
#